data_be40ffe7fbf7496804077e4c68f0645f
#
_entry.id   be40ffe7fbf7496804077e4c68f0645f
#
_cell.length_a   1.000
_cell.length_b   1.000
_cell.length_c   1.000
_cell.angle_alpha   90.00
_cell.angle_beta   90.00
_cell.angle_gamma   90.00
#
_symmetry.space_group_name_H-M   'P 1'
#
loop_
_entity.id
_entity.type
_entity.pdbx_description
1 polymer ?
#
loop_
_entity_poly.entity_id
_entity_poly.type
_entity_poly.pdbx_seq_one_letter_code
_entity_poly.pdbx_strand_id
1 'polypeptide(L)'
;MQGKIVAPGLIDAHIHLESSLVAPSEFVKAVLPHGTATVITDPHEIANVLGTDGIDYMIQATEGLPVEVRFMLPSCVPATPLDESGARLDYQAIDP
;
A
#
# COMPACT_ATOMS: atom_id res chain seq x y z
N MET A 1 12.42 -10.38 -30.89
CA MET A 1 13.11 -9.88 -29.67
C MET A 1 14.51 -10.50 -29.58
N GLN A 2 15.42 -10.01 -30.38
CA GLN A 2 16.77 -10.58 -30.49
C GLN A 2 17.53 -10.44 -29.17
N GLY A 3 17.89 -11.58 -28.56
CA GLY A 3 18.72 -11.62 -27.37
C GLY A 3 18.08 -11.09 -26.07
N LYS A 4 16.78 -10.80 -26.08
CA LYS A 4 16.03 -10.35 -24.88
C LYS A 4 15.22 -11.49 -24.30
N ILE A 5 15.05 -11.46 -22.98
CA ILE A 5 14.24 -12.41 -22.23
C ILE A 5 12.93 -11.74 -21.87
N VAL A 6 11.81 -12.44 -22.10
CA VAL A 6 10.49 -12.03 -21.60
C VAL A 6 10.23 -12.79 -20.32
N ALA A 7 9.87 -12.07 -19.28
CA ALA A 7 9.54 -12.61 -17.97
C ALA A 7 8.29 -11.92 -17.41
N PRO A 8 7.57 -12.53 -16.47
CA PRO A 8 6.55 -11.84 -15.71
C PRO A 8 7.11 -10.61 -15.00
N GLY A 9 6.26 -9.59 -14.79
CA GLY A 9 6.64 -8.42 -14.01
C GLY A 9 6.99 -8.80 -12.56
N LEU A 10 7.84 -8.01 -11.95
CA LEU A 10 8.27 -8.21 -10.56
C LEU A 10 7.14 -7.89 -9.60
N ILE A 11 7.09 -8.62 -8.50
CA ILE A 11 6.15 -8.41 -7.40
C ILE A 11 6.95 -7.97 -6.17
N ASP A 12 6.67 -6.78 -5.66
CA ASP A 12 7.11 -6.38 -4.34
C ASP A 12 6.09 -6.90 -3.33
N ALA A 13 6.49 -7.89 -2.55
CA ALA A 13 5.59 -8.63 -1.67
C ALA A 13 5.31 -7.93 -0.33
N HIS A 14 5.99 -6.85 -0.01
CA HIS A 14 5.72 -6.08 1.21
C HIS A 14 6.30 -4.67 1.12
N ILE A 15 5.43 -3.69 1.12
CA ILE A 15 5.83 -2.27 1.11
C ILE A 15 4.83 -1.42 1.90
N HIS A 16 5.28 -0.27 2.34
CA HIS A 16 4.45 0.80 2.89
C HIS A 16 4.50 1.98 1.93
N LEU A 17 3.44 2.19 1.14
CA LEU A 17 3.41 3.27 0.14
C LEU A 17 3.60 4.64 0.79
N GLU A 18 3.05 4.82 1.99
CA GLU A 18 3.14 6.06 2.77
C GLU A 18 4.58 6.43 3.11
N SER A 19 5.42 5.41 3.40
CA SER A 19 6.84 5.61 3.71
C SER A 19 7.64 6.15 2.52
N SER A 20 7.12 6.05 1.31
CA SER A 20 7.74 6.65 0.13
C SER A 20 7.70 8.18 0.13
N LEU A 21 6.85 8.79 0.96
CA LEU A 21 6.65 10.24 1.09
C LEU A 21 6.17 10.92 -0.20
N VAL A 22 5.64 10.16 -1.14
CA VAL A 22 5.05 10.64 -2.39
C VAL A 22 3.65 10.05 -2.58
N ALA A 23 2.84 10.70 -3.42
CA ALA A 23 1.54 10.15 -3.77
C ALA A 23 1.68 8.81 -4.52
N PRO A 24 0.70 7.90 -4.42
CA PRO A 24 0.77 6.59 -5.08
C PRO A 24 1.06 6.66 -6.58
N SER A 25 0.54 7.67 -7.29
CA SER A 25 0.82 7.88 -8.72
C SER A 25 2.29 8.19 -9.00
N GLU A 26 2.95 8.94 -8.14
CA GLU A 26 4.38 9.27 -8.27
C GLU A 26 5.26 8.07 -7.92
N PHE A 27 4.87 7.31 -6.89
CA PHE A 27 5.52 6.04 -6.58
C PHE A 27 5.50 5.09 -7.78
N VAL A 28 4.36 4.92 -8.42
CA VAL A 28 4.21 4.06 -9.60
C VAL A 28 5.12 4.50 -10.75
N LYS A 29 5.21 5.82 -11.01
CA LYS A 29 6.15 6.35 -12.01
C LYS A 29 7.61 6.00 -11.72
N ALA A 30 7.96 5.90 -10.44
CA ALA A 30 9.32 5.55 -10.04
C ALA A 30 9.62 4.05 -10.23
N VAL A 31 8.68 3.16 -9.87
CA VAL A 31 8.97 1.72 -9.81
C VAL A 31 8.66 0.97 -11.12
N LEU A 32 7.66 1.41 -11.87
CA LEU A 32 7.23 0.76 -13.11
C LEU A 32 8.34 0.62 -14.15
N PRO A 33 9.19 1.63 -14.42
CA PRO A 33 10.28 1.51 -15.37
C PRO A 33 11.35 0.47 -15.00
N HIS A 34 11.38 0.05 -13.73
CA HIS A 34 12.28 -0.97 -13.21
C HIS A 34 11.70 -2.38 -13.24
N GLY A 35 10.48 -2.53 -13.75
CA GLY A 35 9.86 -3.84 -13.95
C GLY A 35 8.91 -4.28 -12.83
N THR A 36 8.65 -3.47 -11.83
CA THR A 36 7.65 -3.75 -10.79
C THR A 36 6.25 -3.63 -11.38
N ALA A 37 5.52 -4.73 -11.42
CA ALA A 37 4.16 -4.79 -11.97
C ALA A 37 3.08 -4.89 -10.88
N THR A 38 3.45 -5.40 -9.70
CA THR A 38 2.54 -5.59 -8.57
C THR A 38 3.25 -5.22 -7.28
N VAL A 39 2.54 -4.56 -6.38
CA VAL A 39 2.99 -4.32 -5.00
C VAL A 39 1.92 -4.80 -4.02
N ILE A 40 2.36 -5.37 -2.90
CA ILE A 40 1.50 -5.72 -1.76
C ILE A 40 1.83 -4.74 -0.64
N THR A 41 0.91 -3.85 -0.34
CA THR A 41 1.11 -2.78 0.63
C THR A 41 0.38 -3.05 1.94
N ASP A 42 1.04 -2.73 3.04
CA ASP A 42 0.43 -2.67 4.36
C ASP A 42 0.22 -1.19 4.74
N PRO A 43 -1.03 -0.69 4.72
CA PRO A 43 -1.34 0.72 4.94
C PRO A 43 -1.42 1.10 6.42
N HIS A 44 -0.62 0.48 7.31
CA HIS A 44 -0.76 0.71 8.74
C HIS A 44 -0.36 2.13 9.19
N GLU A 45 0.55 2.78 8.48
CA GLU A 45 0.99 4.14 8.82
C GLU A 45 -0.15 5.14 8.61
N ILE A 46 -0.79 5.12 7.44
CA ILE A 46 -1.93 6.00 7.18
C ILE A 46 -3.14 5.61 8.04
N ALA A 47 -3.34 4.32 8.30
CA ALA A 47 -4.39 3.83 9.17
C ALA A 47 -4.19 4.29 10.62
N ASN A 48 -2.94 4.36 11.11
CA ASN A 48 -2.63 4.88 12.44
C ASN A 48 -2.96 6.37 12.61
N VAL A 49 -2.95 7.13 11.53
CA VAL A 49 -3.26 8.58 11.53
C VAL A 49 -4.75 8.84 11.28
N LEU A 50 -5.34 8.18 10.29
CA LEU A 50 -6.67 8.48 9.76
C LEU A 50 -7.67 7.32 9.89
N GLY A 51 -7.28 6.19 10.50
CA GLY A 51 -8.16 5.02 10.60
C GLY A 51 -8.53 4.44 9.23
N THR A 52 -9.76 3.98 9.12
CA THR A 52 -10.29 3.41 7.86
C THR A 52 -10.35 4.42 6.73
N ASP A 53 -10.58 5.70 7.01
CA ASP A 53 -10.60 6.76 5.99
C ASP A 53 -9.25 6.87 5.27
N GLY A 54 -8.15 6.63 5.99
CA GLY A 54 -6.81 6.58 5.41
C GLY A 54 -6.62 5.39 4.46
N ILE A 55 -7.15 4.24 4.82
CA ILE A 55 -7.13 3.04 3.97
C ILE A 55 -7.94 3.29 2.71
N ASP A 56 -9.16 3.81 2.85
CA ASP A 56 -10.05 4.13 1.73
C ASP A 56 -9.41 5.14 0.77
N TYR A 57 -8.75 6.16 1.33
CA TYR A 57 -7.98 7.10 0.51
C TYR A 57 -6.90 6.40 -0.32
N MET A 58 -6.12 5.51 0.29
CA MET A 58 -5.04 4.80 -0.41
C MET A 58 -5.59 3.87 -1.50
N ILE A 59 -6.69 3.18 -1.22
CA ILE A 59 -7.36 2.32 -2.22
C ILE A 59 -7.78 3.17 -3.42
N GLN A 60 -8.51 4.26 -3.19
CA GLN A 60 -8.97 5.16 -4.25
C GLN A 60 -7.81 5.80 -5.02
N ALA A 61 -6.75 6.21 -4.33
CA ALA A 61 -5.59 6.85 -4.95
C ALA A 61 -4.76 5.89 -5.82
N THR A 62 -4.95 4.58 -5.66
CA THR A 62 -4.26 3.56 -6.46
C THR A 62 -5.12 2.99 -7.59
N GLU A 63 -6.41 3.32 -7.64
CA GLU A 63 -7.30 2.87 -8.71
C GLU A 63 -6.83 3.37 -10.09
N GLY A 64 -6.84 2.48 -11.07
CA GLY A 64 -6.49 2.80 -12.45
C GLY A 64 -5.01 3.05 -12.73
N LEU A 65 -4.13 2.88 -11.73
CA LEU A 65 -2.68 2.95 -11.94
C LEU A 65 -2.16 1.72 -12.69
N PRO A 66 -1.08 1.84 -13.48
CA PRO A 66 -0.54 0.73 -14.28
C PRO A 66 0.25 -0.32 -13.49
N VAL A 67 0.37 -0.16 -12.18
CA VAL A 67 0.89 -1.17 -11.24
C VAL A 67 -0.28 -1.69 -10.44
N GLU A 68 -0.40 -3.01 -10.31
CA GLU A 68 -1.42 -3.61 -9.46
C GLU A 68 -1.06 -3.42 -7.99
N VAL A 69 -1.94 -2.80 -7.22
CA VAL A 69 -1.73 -2.59 -5.78
C VAL A 69 -2.69 -3.46 -5.00
N ARG A 70 -2.13 -4.34 -4.17
CA ARG A 70 -2.88 -5.21 -3.25
C ARG A 70 -2.70 -4.69 -1.83
N PHE A 71 -3.78 -4.62 -1.08
CA PHE A 71 -3.78 -4.12 0.29
C PHE A 71 -3.86 -5.26 1.29
N MET A 72 -2.98 -5.21 2.27
CA MET A 72 -3.07 -6.06 3.46
C MET A 72 -3.99 -5.40 4.49
N LEU A 73 -4.62 -6.21 5.33
CA LEU A 73 -5.31 -5.70 6.50
C LEU A 73 -4.26 -5.43 7.60
N PRO A 74 -4.08 -4.17 8.04
CA PRO A 74 -3.07 -3.85 9.04
C PRO A 74 -3.39 -4.54 10.38
N SER A 75 -2.42 -5.25 10.93
CA SER A 75 -2.59 -6.00 12.19
C SER A 75 -2.13 -5.24 13.43
N CYS A 76 -1.50 -4.08 13.27
CA CYS A 76 -0.83 -3.34 14.34
C CYS A 76 -1.27 -1.87 14.39
N VAL A 77 -2.58 -1.63 14.50
CA VAL A 77 -3.14 -0.28 14.68
C VAL A 77 -4.07 -0.26 15.91
N PRO A 78 -3.64 0.32 17.03
CA PRO A 78 -2.30 0.91 17.27
C PRO A 78 -1.21 -0.16 17.44
N ALA A 79 0.04 0.23 17.20
CA ALA A 79 1.19 -0.66 17.34
C ALA A 79 1.47 -1.07 18.80
N THR A 80 0.99 -0.29 19.76
CA THR A 80 1.16 -0.54 21.20
C THR A 80 -0.17 -0.33 21.93
N PRO A 81 -0.35 -0.95 23.13
CA PRO A 81 -1.53 -0.71 23.96
C PRO A 81 -1.47 0.65 24.70
N LEU A 82 -0.39 1.40 24.55
CA LEU A 82 -0.25 2.72 25.16
C LEU A 82 -1.23 3.68 24.50
N ASP A 83 -1.74 4.63 25.29
CA ASP A 83 -2.69 5.62 24.79
C ASP A 83 -1.94 6.67 23.98
N GLU A 84 -1.72 6.35 22.72
CA GLU A 84 -1.12 7.25 21.74
C GLU A 84 -2.22 7.98 20.97
N SER A 85 -1.90 9.12 20.43
CA SER A 85 -2.83 9.97 19.66
C SER A 85 -3.17 9.41 18.26
N GLY A 86 -3.03 8.11 18.07
CA GLY A 86 -3.34 7.42 16.82
C GLY A 86 -4.77 6.88 16.78
N ALA A 87 -5.23 6.58 15.58
CA ALA A 87 -6.48 5.89 15.37
C ALA A 87 -6.42 4.44 15.86
N ARG A 88 -7.57 3.91 16.25
CA ARG A 88 -7.73 2.48 16.56
C ARG A 88 -8.60 1.85 15.49
N LEU A 89 -8.16 0.73 14.92
CA LEU A 89 -8.99 -0.05 14.04
C LEU A 89 -9.82 -1.05 14.84
N ASP A 90 -11.12 -1.01 14.62
CA ASP A 90 -12.03 -2.05 15.07
C ASP A 90 -12.22 -3.05 13.92
N TYR A 91 -11.63 -4.22 14.04
CA TYR A 91 -11.72 -5.26 13.01
C TYR A 91 -13.14 -5.79 12.79
N GLN A 92 -14.06 -5.56 13.73
CA GLN A 92 -15.45 -5.89 13.52
C GLN A 92 -16.17 -4.89 12.62
N ALA A 93 -15.62 -3.69 12.47
CA ALA A 93 -16.14 -2.64 11.60
C ALA A 93 -15.50 -2.65 10.20
N ILE A 94 -14.44 -3.44 9.99
CA ILE A 94 -13.81 -3.60 8.69
C ILE A 94 -14.46 -4.81 8.01
N ASP A 95 -15.36 -4.54 7.08
CA ASP A 95 -15.97 -5.57 6.23
C ASP A 95 -14.94 -5.98 5.17
N PRO A 96 -14.57 -7.27 5.06
CA PRO A 96 -13.55 -7.75 4.14
C PRO A 96 -13.97 -7.66 2.66
#